data_cdd8b56d80886ca05dca9778ebb14072
#
_entry.id   cdd8b56d80886ca05dca9778ebb14072
#
_cell.length_a   1.000
_cell.length_b   1.000
_cell.length_c   1.000
_cell.angle_alpha   90.00
_cell.angle_beta   90.00
_cell.angle_gamma   90.00
#
_symmetry.space_group_name_H-M   'P 1'
#
loop_
_entity.id
_entity.type
_entity.pdbx_description
1 polymer ?
#
loop_
_entity_poly.entity_id
_entity_poly.type
_entity_poly.pdbx_seq_one_letter_code
_entity_poly.pdbx_strand_id
1 'polypeptide(L)'
;MSFKVISAEEAASYIHHDDNVGFGGFTAAGTPKVVPAAIAKKAQEEHDAGRPFAIGVFTGASTNDSLDGALSRAKAIKTRTPYQSHKDSRNVINSREMSYYDMHLSHLAQNLRYGFLGKINVAVIEATDVSEDGKIILGTGVGIAPTVCQLADKIIIELNSHNPKELAGFHDIYQPADPPYRREIPVYKPSDRIGKPY
;
A
#
# COMPACT_ATOMS: atom_id res chain seq x y z
N MET A 1 8.68 10.99 -19.09
CA MET A 1 7.60 11.70 -18.33
C MET A 1 8.27 12.58 -17.28
N SER A 2 7.79 13.79 -17.06
CA SER A 2 8.27 14.59 -15.91
C SER A 2 7.40 14.24 -14.71
N PHE A 3 7.98 13.70 -13.65
CA PHE A 3 7.28 13.48 -12.40
C PHE A 3 7.26 14.78 -11.60
N LYS A 4 6.13 15.06 -10.95
CA LYS A 4 6.04 16.18 -10.03
C LYS A 4 6.57 15.74 -8.67
N VAL A 5 7.61 16.42 -8.18
CA VAL A 5 8.07 16.27 -6.80
C VAL A 5 7.22 17.16 -5.91
N ILE A 6 6.65 16.60 -4.88
CA ILE A 6 5.70 17.26 -3.98
C ILE A 6 6.04 16.97 -2.52
N SER A 7 5.52 17.77 -1.60
CA SER A 7 5.61 17.48 -0.17
C SER A 7 4.66 16.34 0.24
N ALA A 8 4.86 15.78 1.43
CA ALA A 8 3.96 14.78 1.97
C ALA A 8 2.55 15.32 2.23
N GLU A 9 2.44 16.58 2.64
CA GLU A 9 1.16 17.26 2.84
C GLU A 9 0.42 17.45 1.52
N GLU A 10 1.14 17.87 0.47
CA GLU A 10 0.54 17.94 -0.87
C GLU A 10 0.12 16.56 -1.35
N ALA A 11 0.92 15.52 -1.12
CA ALA A 11 0.54 14.15 -1.44
C ALA A 11 -0.73 13.72 -0.70
N ALA A 12 -0.83 14.00 0.61
CA ALA A 12 -2.02 13.71 1.41
C ALA A 12 -3.26 14.51 0.94
N SER A 13 -3.07 15.68 0.30
CA SER A 13 -4.19 16.47 -0.22
C SER A 13 -4.95 15.78 -1.35
N TYR A 14 -4.30 14.88 -2.08
CA TYR A 14 -4.93 14.07 -3.14
C TYR A 14 -5.75 12.89 -2.64
N ILE A 15 -5.74 12.62 -1.34
CA ILE A 15 -6.51 11.56 -0.69
C ILE A 15 -7.71 12.18 0.02
N HIS A 16 -8.91 11.72 -0.30
CA HIS A 16 -10.16 12.29 0.19
C HIS A 16 -10.85 11.34 1.16
N HIS A 17 -11.84 11.89 1.88
CA HIS A 17 -12.73 11.06 2.68
C HIS A 17 -13.39 9.99 1.78
N ASP A 18 -13.51 8.79 2.30
CA ASP A 18 -14.03 7.61 1.62
C ASP A 18 -13.17 7.01 0.50
N ASP A 19 -12.01 7.57 0.18
CA ASP A 19 -11.08 6.91 -0.75
C ASP A 19 -10.61 5.54 -0.21
N ASN A 20 -10.43 4.61 -1.12
CA ASN A 20 -9.73 3.37 -0.86
C ASN A 20 -8.26 3.55 -1.26
N VAL A 21 -7.37 3.38 -0.30
CA VAL A 21 -5.93 3.56 -0.48
C VAL A 21 -5.19 2.25 -0.34
N GLY A 22 -4.47 1.88 -1.38
CA GLY A 22 -3.59 0.72 -1.39
C GLY A 22 -2.16 1.11 -1.01
N PHE A 23 -1.58 0.45 0.00
CA PHE A 23 -0.21 0.70 0.42
C PHE A 23 0.71 -0.46 0.04
N GLY A 24 1.89 -0.13 -0.50
CA GLY A 24 2.95 -1.10 -0.80
C GLY A 24 3.68 -1.58 0.45
N GLY A 25 4.62 -2.49 0.23
CA GLY A 25 5.48 -3.04 1.26
C GLY A 25 4.95 -4.31 1.92
N PHE A 26 5.82 -4.91 2.74
CA PHE A 26 5.52 -6.09 3.53
C PHE A 26 6.08 -5.94 4.94
N THR A 27 5.22 -6.00 5.95
CA THR A 27 5.53 -5.66 7.35
C THR A 27 6.14 -4.25 7.47
N ALA A 28 7.37 -4.10 7.95
CA ALA A 28 8.06 -2.81 7.99
C ALA A 28 8.90 -2.52 6.73
N ALA A 29 9.14 -3.55 5.88
CA ALA A 29 9.99 -3.40 4.70
C ALA A 29 9.20 -2.82 3.51
N GLY A 30 9.70 -1.75 2.89
CA GLY A 30 9.07 -1.12 1.74
C GLY A 30 7.72 -0.48 2.02
N THR A 31 7.37 -0.25 3.28
CA THR A 31 6.13 0.42 3.67
C THR A 31 6.36 1.94 3.73
N PRO A 32 5.52 2.74 3.07
CA PRO A 32 5.57 4.20 3.19
C PRO A 32 5.45 4.66 4.64
N LYS A 33 6.13 5.74 4.99
CA LYS A 33 6.26 6.24 6.37
C LYS A 33 5.83 7.69 6.52
N VAL A 34 6.21 8.52 5.56
CA VAL A 34 6.01 9.98 5.61
C VAL A 34 4.61 10.35 5.11
N VAL A 35 4.18 9.79 4.01
CA VAL A 35 2.83 10.03 3.47
C VAL A 35 1.73 9.56 4.43
N PRO A 36 1.79 8.36 5.05
CA PRO A 36 0.82 7.96 6.07
C PRO A 36 0.76 8.91 7.27
N ALA A 37 1.90 9.45 7.72
CA ALA A 37 1.93 10.45 8.78
C ALA A 37 1.22 11.76 8.37
N ALA A 38 1.41 12.19 7.12
CA ALA A 38 0.71 13.37 6.58
C ALA A 38 -0.80 13.14 6.44
N ILE A 39 -1.23 11.93 6.05
CA ILE A 39 -2.64 11.55 6.03
C ILE A 39 -3.24 11.57 7.45
N ALA A 40 -2.52 11.04 8.44
CA ALA A 40 -2.96 11.06 9.83
C ALA A 40 -3.13 12.49 10.37
N LYS A 41 -2.18 13.39 10.05
CA LYS A 41 -2.27 14.81 10.37
C LYS A 41 -3.48 15.45 9.73
N LYS A 42 -3.68 15.25 8.42
CA LYS A 42 -4.86 15.73 7.69
C LYS A 42 -6.16 15.25 8.34
N ALA A 43 -6.24 13.97 8.69
CA ALA A 43 -7.42 13.42 9.36
C ALA A 43 -7.72 14.15 10.68
N GLN A 44 -6.70 14.42 11.49
CA GLN A 44 -6.88 15.17 12.73
C GLN A 44 -7.38 16.59 12.47
N GLU A 45 -6.79 17.30 11.51
CA GLU A 45 -7.21 18.66 11.13
C GLU A 45 -8.67 18.69 10.64
N GLU A 46 -9.09 17.69 9.85
CA GLU A 46 -10.49 17.56 9.41
C GLU A 46 -11.44 17.31 10.60
N HIS A 47 -11.07 16.40 11.50
CA HIS A 47 -11.88 16.09 12.69
C HIS A 47 -11.98 17.29 13.63
N ASP A 48 -10.89 18.02 13.86
CA ASP A 48 -10.88 19.23 14.69
C ASP A 48 -11.76 20.34 14.10
N ALA A 49 -11.89 20.36 12.76
CA ALA A 49 -12.79 21.25 12.05
C ALA A 49 -14.25 20.72 11.93
N GLY A 50 -14.57 19.60 12.59
CA GLY A 50 -15.90 18.98 12.56
C GLY A 50 -16.26 18.29 11.25
N ARG A 51 -15.29 18.02 10.39
CA ARG A 51 -15.49 17.33 9.12
C ARG A 51 -15.08 15.85 9.20
N PRO A 52 -15.82 14.92 8.61
CA PRO A 52 -15.45 13.52 8.60
C PRO A 52 -14.25 13.29 7.70
N PHE A 53 -13.29 12.48 8.16
CA PHE A 53 -12.22 11.97 7.33
C PHE A 53 -11.84 10.54 7.76
N ALA A 54 -12.07 9.58 6.90
CA ALA A 54 -11.59 8.22 7.06
C ALA A 54 -11.50 7.53 5.69
N ILE A 55 -10.53 6.65 5.52
CA ILE A 55 -10.21 5.96 4.27
C ILE A 55 -10.28 4.44 4.43
N GLY A 56 -10.49 3.72 3.34
CA GLY A 56 -10.23 2.28 3.28
C GLY A 56 -8.73 2.03 3.14
N VAL A 57 -8.16 1.15 3.96
CA VAL A 57 -6.73 0.83 3.95
C VAL A 57 -6.50 -0.61 3.54
N PHE A 58 -5.83 -0.79 2.41
CA PHE A 58 -5.50 -2.08 1.82
C PHE A 58 -3.98 -2.24 1.76
N THR A 59 -3.45 -3.26 2.42
CA THR A 59 -2.01 -3.54 2.44
C THR A 59 -1.76 -5.01 2.16
N GLY A 60 -0.52 -5.40 1.88
CA GLY A 60 -0.14 -6.81 1.96
C GLY A 60 -0.26 -7.30 3.42
N ALA A 61 0.85 -7.35 4.13
CA ALA A 61 0.84 -7.51 5.58
C ALA A 61 1.51 -6.29 6.19
N SER A 62 0.76 -5.37 6.76
CA SER A 62 1.29 -4.21 7.45
C SER A 62 1.12 -4.34 8.95
N THR A 63 2.16 -3.99 9.70
CA THR A 63 2.21 -4.04 11.16
C THR A 63 2.96 -2.82 11.70
N ASN A 64 3.12 -1.80 10.87
CA ASN A 64 4.04 -0.70 11.10
C ASN A 64 3.38 0.43 11.89
N ASP A 65 4.07 0.96 12.88
CA ASP A 65 3.59 2.12 13.65
C ASP A 65 3.42 3.37 12.79
N SER A 66 4.32 3.59 11.83
CA SER A 66 4.26 4.77 10.94
C SER A 66 3.08 4.77 9.98
N LEU A 67 2.46 3.62 9.70
CA LEU A 67 1.25 3.49 8.90
C LEU A 67 0.05 3.12 9.78
N ASP A 68 0.00 1.87 10.23
CA ASP A 68 -1.17 1.34 10.96
C ASP A 68 -1.39 2.06 12.29
N GLY A 69 -0.32 2.31 13.04
CA GLY A 69 -0.39 3.04 14.30
C GLY A 69 -0.82 4.50 14.10
N ALA A 70 -0.16 5.21 13.21
CA ALA A 70 -0.43 6.63 12.95
C ALA A 70 -1.88 6.84 12.48
N LEU A 71 -2.33 6.09 11.47
CA LEU A 71 -3.68 6.21 10.93
C LEU A 71 -4.76 5.78 11.94
N SER A 72 -4.48 4.76 12.76
CA SER A 72 -5.42 4.30 13.80
C SER A 72 -5.59 5.33 14.91
N ARG A 73 -4.49 5.91 15.41
CA ARG A 73 -4.55 6.97 16.44
C ARG A 73 -5.29 8.21 15.96
N ALA A 74 -5.14 8.54 14.68
CA ALA A 74 -5.87 9.66 14.05
C ALA A 74 -7.32 9.31 13.67
N LYS A 75 -7.80 8.08 13.95
CA LYS A 75 -9.13 7.58 13.52
C LYS A 75 -9.38 7.75 12.01
N ALA A 76 -8.31 7.64 11.23
CA ALA A 76 -8.32 7.87 9.78
C ALA A 76 -8.72 6.62 8.97
N ILE A 77 -9.06 5.51 9.61
CA ILE A 77 -9.36 4.25 8.93
C ILE A 77 -10.82 3.85 9.14
N LYS A 78 -11.60 3.77 8.06
CA LYS A 78 -12.96 3.21 8.09
C LYS A 78 -12.97 1.69 7.91
N THR A 79 -12.07 1.18 7.06
CA THR A 79 -11.98 -0.24 6.71
C THR A 79 -10.53 -0.66 6.60
N ARG A 80 -10.20 -1.82 7.18
CA ARG A 80 -8.86 -2.40 7.15
C ARG A 80 -8.90 -3.86 6.73
N THR A 81 -8.03 -4.26 5.82
CA THR A 81 -7.84 -5.65 5.36
C THR A 81 -6.42 -5.82 4.82
N PRO A 82 -5.86 -7.02 4.71
CA PRO A 82 -6.38 -8.33 5.11
C PRO A 82 -5.93 -8.76 6.51
N TYR A 83 -4.76 -8.30 6.95
CA TYR A 83 -4.12 -8.72 8.20
C TYR A 83 -3.76 -7.52 9.06
N GLN A 84 -3.94 -7.65 10.36
CA GLN A 84 -3.63 -6.59 11.30
C GLN A 84 -3.14 -7.13 12.65
N SER A 85 -1.95 -6.68 13.10
CA SER A 85 -1.41 -7.04 14.40
C SER A 85 -0.98 -5.83 15.24
N HIS A 86 -1.03 -4.61 14.70
CA HIS A 86 -0.65 -3.41 15.45
C HIS A 86 -1.62 -3.16 16.63
N LYS A 87 -1.07 -2.84 17.81
CA LYS A 87 -1.86 -2.69 19.04
C LYS A 87 -2.98 -1.65 18.90
N ASP A 88 -2.66 -0.47 18.37
CA ASP A 88 -3.64 0.62 18.26
C ASP A 88 -4.75 0.26 17.27
N SER A 89 -4.41 -0.35 16.15
CA SER A 89 -5.42 -0.81 15.20
C SER A 89 -6.32 -1.89 15.78
N ARG A 90 -5.76 -2.84 16.53
CA ARG A 90 -6.59 -3.85 17.23
C ARG A 90 -7.54 -3.23 18.24
N ASN A 91 -7.09 -2.20 18.96
CA ASN A 91 -7.95 -1.50 19.91
C ASN A 91 -9.15 -0.85 19.19
N VAL A 92 -8.90 -0.15 18.07
CA VAL A 92 -9.95 0.51 17.27
C VAL A 92 -10.90 -0.52 16.63
N ILE A 93 -10.39 -1.67 16.17
CA ILE A 93 -11.22 -2.78 15.67
C ILE A 93 -12.11 -3.33 16.79
N ASN A 94 -11.54 -3.60 17.97
CA ASN A 94 -12.26 -4.17 19.09
C ASN A 94 -13.33 -3.22 19.66
N SER A 95 -13.10 -1.91 19.58
CA SER A 95 -14.11 -0.88 19.94
C SER A 95 -15.17 -0.67 18.86
N ARG A 96 -15.07 -1.38 17.72
CA ARG A 96 -16.00 -1.29 16.58
C ARG A 96 -16.01 0.08 15.87
N GLU A 97 -14.95 0.84 16.03
CA GLU A 97 -14.77 2.13 15.33
C GLU A 97 -14.18 1.96 13.92
N MET A 98 -13.71 0.76 13.60
CA MET A 98 -13.13 0.40 12.30
C MET A 98 -13.69 -0.95 11.83
N SER A 99 -14.12 -1.04 10.59
CA SER A 99 -14.46 -2.30 9.96
C SER A 99 -13.20 -3.09 9.62
N TYR A 100 -13.16 -4.37 9.95
CA TYR A 100 -12.02 -5.22 9.67
C TYR A 100 -12.46 -6.49 8.94
N TYR A 101 -11.79 -6.81 7.85
CA TYR A 101 -11.98 -8.04 7.09
C TYR A 101 -10.69 -8.85 7.11
N ASP A 102 -10.71 -9.94 7.83
CA ASP A 102 -9.63 -10.92 7.81
C ASP A 102 -9.72 -11.80 6.56
N MET A 103 -8.61 -11.97 5.89
CA MET A 103 -8.52 -12.88 4.75
C MET A 103 -7.07 -13.35 4.54
N HIS A 104 -6.90 -14.44 3.82
CA HIS A 104 -5.56 -14.86 3.42
C HIS A 104 -4.90 -13.80 2.54
N LEU A 105 -3.63 -13.49 2.82
CA LEU A 105 -2.83 -12.54 2.03
C LEU A 105 -2.82 -12.88 0.55
N SER A 106 -2.77 -14.18 0.22
CA SER A 106 -2.79 -14.67 -1.16
C SER A 106 -4.09 -14.38 -1.90
N HIS A 107 -5.18 -14.06 -1.21
CA HIS A 107 -6.48 -13.76 -1.82
C HIS A 107 -6.70 -12.25 -2.01
N LEU A 108 -5.98 -11.40 -1.30
CA LEU A 108 -6.24 -9.96 -1.35
C LEU A 108 -6.09 -9.38 -2.76
N ALA A 109 -4.94 -9.62 -3.40
CA ALA A 109 -4.66 -9.09 -4.72
C ALA A 109 -5.71 -9.53 -5.76
N GLN A 110 -6.12 -10.81 -5.71
CA GLN A 110 -7.19 -11.34 -6.55
C GLN A 110 -8.53 -10.64 -6.29
N ASN A 111 -8.91 -10.47 -5.03
CA ASN A 111 -10.18 -9.83 -4.66
C ASN A 111 -10.22 -8.36 -5.05
N LEU A 112 -9.08 -7.68 -5.00
CA LEU A 112 -8.96 -6.31 -5.51
C LEU A 112 -9.14 -6.26 -7.04
N ARG A 113 -8.47 -7.16 -7.79
CA ARG A 113 -8.61 -7.23 -9.26
C ARG A 113 -10.02 -7.58 -9.70
N TYR A 114 -10.73 -8.41 -8.94
CA TYR A 114 -12.15 -8.73 -9.20
C TYR A 114 -13.12 -7.61 -8.79
N GLY A 115 -12.64 -6.58 -8.10
CA GLY A 115 -13.47 -5.48 -7.64
C GLY A 115 -14.36 -5.79 -6.45
N PHE A 116 -14.19 -6.95 -5.80
CA PHE A 116 -15.02 -7.35 -4.64
C PHE A 116 -14.84 -6.44 -3.42
N LEU A 117 -13.70 -5.77 -3.33
CA LEU A 117 -13.37 -4.85 -2.24
C LEU A 117 -13.52 -3.37 -2.64
N GLY A 118 -14.13 -3.12 -3.80
CA GLY A 118 -14.28 -1.78 -4.36
C GLY A 118 -13.05 -1.32 -5.16
N LYS A 119 -13.15 -0.11 -5.70
CA LYS A 119 -12.09 0.53 -6.48
C LYS A 119 -10.95 0.99 -5.57
N ILE A 120 -9.73 0.94 -6.04
CA ILE A 120 -8.58 1.61 -5.43
C ILE A 120 -8.45 3.00 -6.04
N ASN A 121 -8.59 4.04 -5.23
CA ASN A 121 -8.48 5.43 -5.69
C ASN A 121 -7.02 5.87 -5.76
N VAL A 122 -6.23 5.54 -4.74
CA VAL A 122 -4.84 5.95 -4.63
C VAL A 122 -3.96 4.78 -4.21
N ALA A 123 -2.82 4.62 -4.86
CA ALA A 123 -1.73 3.76 -4.40
C ALA A 123 -0.64 4.62 -3.76
N VAL A 124 -0.16 4.24 -2.58
CA VAL A 124 0.97 4.89 -1.91
C VAL A 124 2.09 3.87 -1.76
N ILE A 125 3.20 4.08 -2.45
CA ILE A 125 4.26 3.10 -2.62
C ILE A 125 5.60 3.69 -2.20
N GLU A 126 6.32 3.00 -1.29
CA GLU A 126 7.74 3.31 -1.07
C GLU A 126 8.54 2.74 -2.25
N ALA A 127 9.43 3.54 -2.81
CA ALA A 127 10.34 3.12 -3.87
C ALA A 127 11.77 3.57 -3.60
N THR A 128 12.71 2.83 -4.17
CA THR A 128 14.14 3.16 -4.16
C THR A 128 14.46 4.17 -5.24
N ASP A 129 13.82 4.04 -6.40
CA ASP A 129 13.99 4.93 -7.54
C ASP A 129 12.79 4.84 -8.49
N VAL A 130 12.68 5.82 -9.38
CA VAL A 130 11.73 5.83 -10.49
C VAL A 130 12.49 6.21 -11.75
N SER A 131 12.49 5.33 -12.74
CA SER A 131 13.16 5.58 -14.00
C SER A 131 12.42 6.62 -14.85
N GLU A 132 13.12 7.20 -15.84
CA GLU A 132 12.53 8.21 -16.74
C GLU A 132 11.33 7.68 -17.55
N ASP A 133 11.29 6.39 -17.82
CA ASP A 133 10.18 5.71 -18.50
C ASP A 133 9.06 5.26 -17.55
N GLY A 134 9.15 5.62 -16.25
CA GLY A 134 8.09 5.41 -15.27
C GLY A 134 8.11 4.07 -14.56
N LYS A 135 9.21 3.30 -14.67
CA LYS A 135 9.34 2.06 -13.90
C LYS A 135 9.66 2.38 -12.45
N ILE A 136 8.94 1.76 -11.53
CA ILE A 136 9.11 1.91 -10.10
C ILE A 136 10.06 0.81 -9.62
N ILE A 137 11.18 1.22 -9.02
CA ILE A 137 12.13 0.30 -8.40
C ILE A 137 11.78 0.25 -6.92
N LEU A 138 11.15 -0.85 -6.50
CA LEU A 138 10.70 -1.02 -5.13
C LEU A 138 11.88 -1.17 -4.16
N GLY A 139 11.61 -1.02 -2.87
CA GLY A 139 12.50 -1.41 -1.78
C GLY A 139 12.55 -2.92 -1.58
N THR A 140 12.98 -3.38 -0.43
CA THR A 140 13.11 -4.83 -0.11
C THR A 140 11.77 -5.54 0.06
N GLY A 141 10.69 -4.81 0.35
CA GLY A 141 9.34 -5.35 0.52
C GLY A 141 8.43 -4.97 -0.64
N VAL A 142 7.85 -5.94 -1.31
CA VAL A 142 6.96 -5.74 -2.47
C VAL A 142 5.49 -5.71 -2.04
N GLY A 143 5.05 -6.70 -1.27
CA GLY A 143 3.65 -6.85 -0.87
C GLY A 143 2.70 -6.86 -2.06
N ILE A 144 1.66 -6.03 -2.00
CA ILE A 144 0.66 -5.89 -3.07
C ILE A 144 0.93 -4.69 -4.01
N ALA A 145 2.10 -4.07 -3.92
CA ALA A 145 2.44 -2.88 -4.70
C ALA A 145 2.12 -3.02 -6.20
N PRO A 146 2.48 -4.12 -6.90
CA PRO A 146 2.14 -4.27 -8.31
C PRO A 146 0.63 -4.21 -8.59
N THR A 147 -0.17 -4.86 -7.74
CA THR A 147 -1.63 -4.88 -7.92
C THR A 147 -2.26 -3.52 -7.67
N VAL A 148 -1.89 -2.84 -6.59
CA VAL A 148 -2.51 -1.52 -6.29
C VAL A 148 -2.06 -0.45 -7.28
N CYS A 149 -0.83 -0.51 -7.79
CA CYS A 149 -0.37 0.38 -8.85
C CYS A 149 -1.14 0.19 -10.16
N GLN A 150 -1.53 -1.04 -10.48
CA GLN A 150 -2.32 -1.33 -11.69
C GLN A 150 -3.78 -0.86 -11.57
N LEU A 151 -4.33 -0.86 -10.36
CA LEU A 151 -5.75 -0.59 -10.13
C LEU A 151 -6.06 0.86 -9.75
N ALA A 152 -5.09 1.59 -9.23
CA ALA A 152 -5.29 2.94 -8.71
C ALA A 152 -5.45 3.99 -9.82
N ASP A 153 -6.30 4.99 -9.57
CA ASP A 153 -6.40 6.17 -10.44
C ASP A 153 -5.15 7.06 -10.33
N LYS A 154 -4.51 7.08 -9.15
CA LYS A 154 -3.31 7.87 -8.85
C LYS A 154 -2.29 7.03 -8.11
N ILE A 155 -1.03 7.24 -8.42
CA ILE A 155 0.09 6.62 -7.72
C ILE A 155 0.91 7.73 -7.07
N ILE A 156 1.09 7.64 -5.76
CA ILE A 156 1.98 8.47 -4.96
C ILE A 156 3.19 7.63 -4.62
N ILE A 157 4.38 8.11 -4.97
CA ILE A 157 5.63 7.40 -4.71
C ILE A 157 6.39 8.15 -3.62
N GLU A 158 6.66 7.47 -2.52
CA GLU A 158 7.55 7.92 -1.46
C GLU A 158 8.96 7.41 -1.75
N LEU A 159 9.85 8.29 -2.19
CA LEU A 159 11.23 7.91 -2.50
C LEU A 159 12.05 7.76 -1.21
N ASN A 160 12.62 6.58 -1.02
CA ASN A 160 13.53 6.29 0.07
C ASN A 160 14.99 6.33 -0.42
N SER A 161 15.63 7.47 -0.24
CA SER A 161 17.01 7.68 -0.65
C SER A 161 18.07 6.90 0.17
N HIS A 162 17.66 6.24 1.26
CA HIS A 162 18.53 5.37 2.05
C HIS A 162 18.68 3.98 1.45
N ASN A 163 17.76 3.57 0.57
CA ASN A 163 17.89 2.31 -0.13
C ASN A 163 18.97 2.41 -1.21
N PRO A 164 19.81 1.37 -1.38
CA PRO A 164 20.80 1.35 -2.44
C PRO A 164 20.12 1.24 -3.81
N LYS A 165 20.58 2.03 -4.78
CA LYS A 165 20.04 2.00 -6.15
C LYS A 165 20.30 0.68 -6.86
N GLU A 166 21.27 -0.08 -6.37
CA GLU A 166 21.63 -1.41 -6.83
C GLU A 166 20.53 -2.46 -6.60
N LEU A 167 19.48 -2.11 -5.85
CA LEU A 167 18.26 -2.93 -5.77
C LEU A 167 17.55 -3.07 -7.13
N ALA A 168 17.83 -2.19 -8.08
CA ALA A 168 17.36 -2.33 -9.45
C ALA A 168 17.79 -3.67 -10.05
N GLY A 169 16.81 -4.47 -10.49
CA GLY A 169 17.06 -5.79 -11.07
C GLY A 169 17.24 -6.95 -10.07
N PHE A 170 17.26 -6.68 -8.76
CA PHE A 170 17.28 -7.73 -7.74
C PHE A 170 15.94 -8.43 -7.55
N HIS A 171 14.85 -7.71 -7.80
CA HIS A 171 13.53 -8.25 -7.61
C HIS A 171 13.16 -9.30 -8.67
N ASP A 172 12.50 -10.34 -8.21
CA ASP A 172 11.90 -11.36 -9.04
C ASP A 172 10.40 -11.36 -8.79
N ILE A 173 9.73 -10.30 -9.28
CA ILE A 173 8.32 -10.04 -9.01
C ILE A 173 7.47 -10.82 -10.00
N TYR A 174 6.65 -11.71 -9.48
CA TYR A 174 5.71 -12.50 -10.26
C TYR A 174 4.28 -12.27 -9.79
N GLN A 175 3.41 -11.91 -10.70
CA GLN A 175 1.99 -11.76 -10.45
C GLN A 175 1.25 -13.01 -10.93
N PRO A 176 0.78 -13.87 -10.01
CA PRO A 176 0.03 -15.07 -10.38
C PRO A 176 -1.23 -14.73 -11.17
N ALA A 177 -1.57 -15.56 -12.14
CA ALA A 177 -2.83 -15.45 -12.84
C ALA A 177 -4.01 -15.71 -11.87
N ASP A 178 -5.13 -15.06 -12.11
CA ASP A 178 -6.34 -15.27 -11.33
C ASP A 178 -7.07 -16.56 -11.75
N PRO A 179 -7.86 -17.18 -10.86
CA PRO A 179 -8.74 -18.28 -11.23
C PRO A 179 -9.68 -17.87 -12.37
N PRO A 180 -10.06 -18.80 -13.29
CA PRO A 180 -9.69 -20.21 -13.31
C PRO A 180 -8.34 -20.50 -14.00
N TYR A 181 -7.59 -19.46 -14.38
CA TYR A 181 -6.39 -19.57 -15.22
C TYR A 181 -5.10 -19.75 -14.42
N ARG A 182 -5.20 -20.02 -13.13
CA ARG A 182 -4.03 -20.27 -12.28
C ARG A 182 -3.21 -21.44 -12.80
N ARG A 183 -1.90 -21.24 -12.81
CA ARG A 183 -0.88 -22.25 -13.13
C ARG A 183 0.14 -22.28 -12.02
N GLU A 184 0.91 -23.35 -11.95
CA GLU A 184 2.08 -23.39 -11.09
C GLU A 184 3.06 -22.26 -11.44
N ILE A 185 3.75 -21.75 -10.45
CA ILE A 185 4.83 -20.78 -10.69
C ILE A 185 6.00 -21.53 -11.30
N PRO A 186 6.54 -21.10 -12.45
CA PRO A 186 7.56 -21.85 -13.19
C PRO A 186 8.96 -21.69 -12.54
N VAL A 187 9.10 -22.17 -11.30
CA VAL A 187 10.37 -22.21 -10.57
C VAL A 187 10.70 -23.67 -10.30
N TYR A 188 11.61 -24.22 -11.04
CA TYR A 188 12.01 -25.64 -10.95
C TYR A 188 13.45 -25.78 -10.46
N LYS A 189 14.27 -24.75 -10.53
CA LYS A 189 15.67 -24.69 -10.10
C LYS A 189 15.95 -23.41 -9.31
N PRO A 190 16.94 -23.40 -8.42
CA PRO A 190 17.34 -22.19 -7.70
C PRO A 190 17.79 -21.03 -8.59
N SER A 191 18.18 -21.30 -9.82
CA SER A 191 18.61 -20.30 -10.81
C SER A 191 17.48 -19.73 -11.65
N ASP A 192 16.26 -20.27 -11.54
CA ASP A 192 15.15 -19.81 -12.37
C ASP A 192 14.71 -18.43 -11.94
N ARG A 193 14.49 -17.57 -12.91
CA ARG A 193 13.96 -16.21 -12.76
C ARG A 193 12.59 -16.15 -13.40
N ILE A 194 11.60 -15.71 -12.66
CA ILE A 194 10.19 -15.79 -13.06
C ILE A 194 9.53 -14.43 -13.23
N GLY A 195 10.04 -13.40 -12.58
CA GLY A 195 9.53 -12.05 -12.63
C GLY A 195 10.29 -11.18 -13.61
N LYS A 196 9.69 -10.06 -13.92
CA LYS A 196 10.38 -8.95 -14.58
C LYS A 196 10.69 -7.89 -13.53
N PRO A 197 11.82 -7.17 -13.65
CA PRO A 197 12.01 -5.96 -12.85
C PRO A 197 10.87 -4.99 -13.21
N TYR A 198 10.22 -4.50 -12.19
CA TYR A 198 9.16 -3.49 -12.30
C TYR A 198 9.77 -2.13 -12.38
#